data_8e26808e5d8edccc0329f06d721bc6c4
#
_entry.id   8e26808e5d8edccc0329f06d721bc6c4
#
_cell.length_a   1.000
_cell.length_b   1.000
_cell.length_c   1.000
_cell.angle_alpha   90.00
_cell.angle_beta   90.00
_cell.angle_gamma   90.00
#
_symmetry.space_group_name_H-M   'P 1'
#
loop_
_entity.id
_entity.type
_entity.pdbx_description
1 polymer ?
#
loop_
_entity_poly.entity_id
_entity_poly.type
_entity_poly.pdbx_seq_one_letter_code
_entity_poly.pdbx_strand_id
1 'polypeptide(L)'
;MSQSALAAPAVASLMAGYPLKVHNTFGFDVRAQFACLIEREEQLLAAVRDPRVEGLPRLVLGGGSNVMLTGDFAGLVLLVALRGRRVVREDQDAWYVEAAGGEPWHEFVAWTLAQGMPGLENLALIPGTVGAAPIQNIGAYGLEMCERFASLRAIELVTGEAVELDGDACRFGYRDSLFKREGRERFVIASVTFRLPKAWQPRAGYADLARELAARGPAASAGQAEGAATQPTAQAIFDAVVAVRRAKLPDPLELGNAGSFFKNPVIDAAQFEALKRREPEVVSYVQADGRVKLAAGWLIDRCGWKGRAMGAAAVHERQALVLVNRGGASGTEVLALARAIQHDVFERFGVELEAEPVCL
;
A
#
# COMPACT_ATOMS: atom_id res chain seq x y z
N MET A 1 -8.56 43.49 26.16
CA MET A 1 -9.53 43.08 25.10
C MET A 1 -8.70 42.61 23.91
N SER A 2 -8.48 41.32 23.82
CA SER A 2 -7.74 40.71 22.71
C SER A 2 -8.78 40.20 21.68
N GLN A 3 -8.84 40.89 20.54
CA GLN A 3 -9.63 40.40 19.40
C GLN A 3 -8.95 39.16 18.84
N SER A 4 -9.55 38.01 19.11
CA SER A 4 -9.27 36.78 18.36
C SER A 4 -9.63 37.03 16.89
N ALA A 5 -8.62 37.17 16.04
CA ALA A 5 -8.83 37.22 14.60
C ALA A 5 -9.41 35.86 14.19
N LEU A 6 -10.70 35.81 13.89
CA LEU A 6 -11.34 34.73 13.22
C LEU A 6 -10.62 34.56 11.86
N ALA A 7 -9.82 33.50 11.76
CA ALA A 7 -9.24 33.10 10.48
C ALA A 7 -10.39 32.92 9.47
N ALA A 8 -10.28 33.57 8.32
CA ALA A 8 -11.25 33.42 7.24
C ALA A 8 -11.42 31.91 6.93
N PRO A 9 -12.66 31.43 6.69
CA PRO A 9 -12.88 30.04 6.39
C PRO A 9 -12.02 29.65 5.19
N ALA A 10 -11.25 28.57 5.35
CA ALA A 10 -10.43 28.01 4.29
C ALA A 10 -11.37 27.57 3.15
N VAL A 11 -11.46 28.41 2.10
CA VAL A 11 -12.27 28.07 0.91
C VAL A 11 -11.62 26.86 0.28
N ALA A 12 -12.35 25.73 0.25
CA ALA A 12 -11.94 24.57 -0.52
C ALA A 12 -11.91 24.97 -2.00
N SER A 13 -10.75 24.90 -2.63
CA SER A 13 -10.64 25.14 -4.06
C SER A 13 -11.03 23.89 -4.81
N LEU A 14 -12.32 23.74 -5.17
CA LEU A 14 -12.76 22.71 -6.08
C LEU A 14 -12.30 23.00 -7.51
N MET A 15 -11.52 22.10 -8.07
CA MET A 15 -11.00 22.17 -9.44
C MET A 15 -11.85 21.27 -10.34
N ALA A 16 -12.52 21.85 -11.35
CA ALA A 16 -13.32 21.09 -12.30
C ALA A 16 -12.45 20.50 -13.42
N GLY A 17 -12.80 19.29 -13.90
CA GLY A 17 -12.11 18.62 -15.00
C GLY A 17 -10.64 18.34 -14.69
N TYR A 18 -10.32 18.02 -13.44
CA TYR A 18 -8.93 17.93 -12.95
C TYR A 18 -8.20 16.70 -13.50
N PRO A 19 -6.98 16.85 -14.05
CA PRO A 19 -6.21 15.72 -14.59
C PRO A 19 -5.66 14.84 -13.46
N LEU A 20 -5.87 13.53 -13.56
CA LEU A 20 -5.42 12.55 -12.57
C LEU A 20 -4.16 11.77 -13.01
N LYS A 21 -3.55 12.10 -14.14
CA LYS A 21 -2.39 11.38 -14.68
C LYS A 21 -1.24 11.27 -13.70
N VAL A 22 -0.94 12.34 -12.98
CA VAL A 22 0.13 12.39 -11.97
C VAL A 22 -0.32 11.88 -10.59
N HIS A 23 -1.61 11.54 -10.44
CA HIS A 23 -2.23 11.05 -9.21
C HIS A 23 -2.64 9.57 -9.30
N ASN A 24 -2.14 8.84 -10.30
CA ASN A 24 -2.20 7.40 -10.38
C ASN A 24 -0.89 6.84 -10.94
N THR A 25 -0.37 5.81 -10.30
CA THR A 25 0.95 5.26 -10.65
C THR A 25 0.99 4.46 -11.94
N PHE A 26 -0.15 4.10 -12.53
CA PHE A 26 -0.21 3.60 -13.91
C PHE A 26 0.01 4.69 -14.96
N GLY A 27 -0.13 5.97 -14.59
CA GLY A 27 0.00 7.11 -15.51
C GLY A 27 -1.14 7.21 -16.52
N PHE A 28 -2.34 6.69 -16.21
CA PHE A 28 -3.51 6.81 -17.07
C PHE A 28 -3.92 8.28 -17.21
N ASP A 29 -4.16 8.69 -18.44
CA ASP A 29 -4.59 10.05 -18.77
C ASP A 29 -6.12 10.16 -18.67
N VAL A 30 -6.58 10.29 -17.44
CA VAL A 30 -7.98 10.40 -17.07
C VAL A 30 -8.22 11.64 -16.20
N ARG A 31 -9.46 12.08 -16.09
CA ARG A 31 -9.86 13.29 -15.35
C ARG A 31 -10.86 12.97 -14.24
N ALA A 32 -10.86 13.79 -13.20
CA ALA A 32 -11.96 13.87 -12.24
C ALA A 32 -12.92 14.98 -12.65
N GLN A 33 -14.24 14.76 -12.45
CA GLN A 33 -15.22 15.83 -12.62
C GLN A 33 -14.90 17.00 -11.69
N PHE A 34 -14.60 16.71 -10.42
CA PHE A 34 -14.07 17.66 -9.46
C PHE A 34 -12.92 17.03 -8.67
N ALA A 35 -11.93 17.85 -8.29
CA ALA A 35 -10.90 17.46 -7.34
C ALA A 35 -10.67 18.57 -6.31
N CYS A 36 -10.20 18.17 -5.12
CA CYS A 36 -9.74 19.09 -4.08
C CYS A 36 -8.45 18.57 -3.45
N LEU A 37 -7.41 19.42 -3.38
CA LEU A 37 -6.20 19.13 -2.64
C LEU A 37 -6.44 19.44 -1.16
N ILE A 38 -6.25 18.44 -0.31
CA ILE A 38 -6.51 18.49 1.12
C ILE A 38 -5.19 18.61 1.88
N GLU A 39 -4.76 19.81 2.15
CA GLU A 39 -3.59 20.15 2.95
C GLU A 39 -3.94 20.45 4.42
N ARG A 40 -5.23 20.72 4.69
CA ARG A 40 -5.81 20.95 6.03
C ARG A 40 -7.20 20.34 6.12
N GLU A 41 -7.59 19.91 7.30
CA GLU A 41 -8.87 19.21 7.53
C GLU A 41 -10.09 20.09 7.22
N GLU A 42 -10.00 21.39 7.44
CA GLU A 42 -11.08 22.33 7.14
C GLU A 42 -11.42 22.35 5.63
N GLN A 43 -10.41 22.14 4.78
CA GLN A 43 -10.63 22.05 3.32
C GLN A 43 -11.43 20.80 2.95
N LEU A 44 -11.23 19.69 3.68
CA LEU A 44 -11.98 18.45 3.47
C LEU A 44 -13.48 18.68 3.67
N LEU A 45 -13.86 19.24 4.82
CA LEU A 45 -15.27 19.50 5.14
C LEU A 45 -15.90 20.52 4.20
N ALA A 46 -15.16 21.56 3.83
CA ALA A 46 -15.62 22.52 2.84
C ALA A 46 -15.82 21.89 1.46
N ALA A 47 -14.94 20.97 1.03
CA ALA A 47 -15.05 20.29 -0.26
C ALA A 47 -16.26 19.36 -0.32
N VAL A 48 -16.51 18.55 0.71
CA VAL A 48 -17.61 17.57 0.69
C VAL A 48 -19.00 18.19 0.88
N ARG A 49 -19.06 19.41 1.41
CA ARG A 49 -20.30 20.16 1.63
C ARG A 49 -20.61 21.17 0.52
N ASP A 50 -19.75 21.27 -0.49
CA ASP A 50 -19.98 22.17 -1.61
C ASP A 50 -21.20 21.67 -2.44
N PRO A 51 -22.20 22.53 -2.72
CA PRO A 51 -23.41 22.11 -3.47
C PRO A 51 -23.11 21.51 -4.84
N ARG A 52 -21.98 21.86 -5.47
CA ARG A 52 -21.58 21.34 -6.79
C ARG A 52 -21.25 19.84 -6.78
N VAL A 53 -20.96 19.27 -5.61
CA VAL A 53 -20.60 17.85 -5.46
C VAL A 53 -21.65 17.04 -4.70
N GLU A 54 -22.81 17.63 -4.44
CA GLU A 54 -23.91 16.93 -3.78
C GLU A 54 -24.38 15.73 -4.65
N GLY A 55 -24.50 14.58 -4.01
CA GLY A 55 -24.89 13.32 -4.68
C GLY A 55 -23.82 12.67 -5.57
N LEU A 56 -22.68 13.31 -5.77
CA LEU A 56 -21.59 12.72 -6.56
C LEU A 56 -20.83 11.63 -5.77
N PRO A 57 -20.35 10.57 -6.44
CA PRO A 57 -19.46 9.60 -5.84
C PRO A 57 -18.15 10.28 -5.41
N ARG A 58 -17.53 9.74 -4.35
CA ARG A 58 -16.30 10.29 -3.77
C ARG A 58 -15.17 9.29 -3.89
N LEU A 59 -13.99 9.78 -4.21
CA LEU A 59 -12.76 8.99 -4.24
C LEU A 59 -11.70 9.68 -3.39
N VAL A 60 -11.22 8.99 -2.35
CA VAL A 60 -10.11 9.45 -1.53
C VAL A 60 -8.81 8.89 -2.09
N LEU A 61 -7.89 9.75 -2.50
CA LEU A 61 -6.59 9.37 -3.02
C LEU A 61 -5.46 9.89 -2.13
N GLY A 62 -4.54 8.98 -1.75
CA GLY A 62 -3.20 9.33 -1.32
C GLY A 62 -2.26 9.40 -2.53
N GLY A 63 -1.24 8.53 -2.58
CA GLY A 63 -0.31 8.46 -3.71
C GLY A 63 -0.86 7.81 -5.00
N GLY A 64 -2.11 7.37 -5.04
CA GLY A 64 -2.70 6.71 -6.21
C GLY A 64 -2.01 5.41 -6.64
N SER A 65 -1.30 4.76 -5.72
CA SER A 65 -0.45 3.60 -6.02
C SER A 65 -1.17 2.26 -5.99
N ASN A 66 -2.44 2.24 -5.60
CA ASN A 66 -3.27 1.03 -5.52
C ASN A 66 -4.67 1.24 -6.09
N VAL A 67 -4.78 2.07 -7.12
CA VAL A 67 -6.02 2.32 -7.85
C VAL A 67 -5.82 2.06 -9.33
N MET A 68 -6.86 1.56 -10.00
CA MET A 68 -6.92 1.39 -11.43
C MET A 68 -8.15 2.13 -11.95
N LEU A 69 -7.90 3.27 -12.60
CA LEU A 69 -8.92 4.11 -13.20
C LEU A 69 -9.18 3.62 -14.63
N THR A 70 -10.39 3.14 -14.91
CA THR A 70 -10.75 2.61 -16.24
C THR A 70 -11.23 3.70 -17.19
N GLY A 71 -11.49 4.91 -16.69
CA GLY A 71 -11.92 6.10 -17.43
C GLY A 71 -11.93 7.32 -16.53
N ASP A 72 -12.54 8.39 -17.02
CA ASP A 72 -12.74 9.60 -16.23
C ASP A 72 -13.64 9.31 -15.01
N PHE A 73 -13.32 9.92 -13.88
CA PHE A 73 -14.09 9.75 -12.65
C PHE A 73 -15.17 10.84 -12.56
N ALA A 74 -16.43 10.44 -12.75
CA ALA A 74 -17.59 11.32 -12.71
C ALA A 74 -17.99 11.65 -11.25
N GLY A 75 -17.07 12.25 -10.48
CA GLY A 75 -17.26 12.52 -9.06
C GLY A 75 -16.23 13.47 -8.48
N LEU A 76 -16.20 13.52 -7.13
CA LEU A 76 -15.23 14.30 -6.35
C LEU A 76 -14.03 13.44 -5.95
N VAL A 77 -12.83 13.86 -6.33
CA VAL A 77 -11.57 13.27 -5.86
C VAL A 77 -10.98 14.15 -4.76
N LEU A 78 -10.76 13.55 -3.59
CA LEU A 78 -10.10 14.16 -2.44
C LEU A 78 -8.63 13.71 -2.44
N LEU A 79 -7.73 14.62 -2.81
CA LEU A 79 -6.28 14.38 -2.87
C LEU A 79 -5.69 14.68 -1.50
N VAL A 80 -5.39 13.64 -0.71
CA VAL A 80 -4.90 13.80 0.67
C VAL A 80 -3.43 14.20 0.68
N ALA A 81 -3.15 15.44 1.08
CA ALA A 81 -1.83 16.04 1.17
C ALA A 81 -1.50 16.59 2.58
N LEU A 82 -2.23 16.10 3.61
CA LEU A 82 -1.97 16.45 5.01
C LEU A 82 -0.54 16.10 5.39
N ARG A 83 0.18 17.03 6.07
CA ARG A 83 1.60 16.87 6.42
C ARG A 83 1.82 17.03 7.92
N GLY A 84 2.87 16.39 8.39
CA GLY A 84 3.35 16.44 9.76
C GLY A 84 3.66 15.06 10.31
N ARG A 85 4.77 14.98 11.06
CA ARG A 85 5.22 13.77 11.75
C ARG A 85 5.88 14.14 13.06
N ARG A 86 5.53 13.43 14.13
CA ARG A 86 6.01 13.73 15.49
C ARG A 86 5.93 12.52 16.39
N VAL A 87 6.74 12.50 17.44
CA VAL A 87 6.55 11.59 18.57
C VAL A 87 5.47 12.18 19.47
N VAL A 88 4.37 11.48 19.63
CA VAL A 88 3.21 11.92 20.43
C VAL A 88 3.25 11.38 21.86
N ARG A 89 3.92 10.25 22.05
CA ARG A 89 4.14 9.61 23.35
C ARG A 89 5.39 8.74 23.30
N GLU A 90 6.04 8.62 24.43
CA GLU A 90 7.12 7.68 24.67
C GLU A 90 6.91 7.03 26.05
N ASP A 91 7.12 5.72 26.14
CA ASP A 91 7.12 4.99 27.38
C ASP A 91 8.39 4.12 27.50
N GLN A 92 8.45 3.26 28.50
CA GLN A 92 9.61 2.38 28.72
C GLN A 92 9.85 1.41 27.55
N ASP A 93 8.77 0.98 26.85
CA ASP A 93 8.80 -0.11 25.88
C ASP A 93 8.77 0.37 24.42
N ALA A 94 8.27 1.58 24.16
CA ALA A 94 8.01 2.03 22.79
C ALA A 94 7.99 3.56 22.63
N TRP A 95 8.23 3.98 21.39
CA TRP A 95 7.85 5.29 20.88
C TRP A 95 6.49 5.20 20.16
N TYR A 96 5.64 6.20 20.35
CA TYR A 96 4.39 6.35 19.62
C TYR A 96 4.55 7.52 18.66
N VAL A 97 4.57 7.20 17.39
CA VAL A 97 4.94 8.13 16.32
C VAL A 97 3.71 8.36 15.44
N GLU A 98 3.23 9.59 15.44
CA GLU A 98 2.13 10.01 14.58
C GLU A 98 2.67 10.60 13.27
N ALA A 99 2.02 10.23 12.16
CA ALA A 99 2.26 10.88 10.88
C ALA A 99 0.92 11.18 10.19
N ALA A 100 0.82 12.35 9.55
CA ALA A 100 -0.35 12.79 8.82
C ALA A 100 -0.59 11.92 7.58
N GLY A 101 -1.85 11.79 7.17
CA GLY A 101 -2.28 10.86 6.12
C GLY A 101 -1.66 11.08 4.75
N GLY A 102 -1.23 12.30 4.43
CA GLY A 102 -0.57 12.66 3.18
C GLY A 102 0.96 12.54 3.21
N GLU A 103 1.59 12.13 4.31
CA GLU A 103 3.04 11.88 4.36
C GLU A 103 3.42 10.72 3.43
N PRO A 104 4.45 10.86 2.56
CA PRO A 104 4.95 9.75 1.76
C PRO A 104 5.46 8.63 2.66
N TRP A 105 4.96 7.42 2.42
CA TRP A 105 5.25 6.27 3.27
C TRP A 105 6.76 5.99 3.40
N HIS A 106 7.47 5.93 2.29
CA HIS A 106 8.92 5.62 2.29
C HIS A 106 9.73 6.67 3.06
N GLU A 107 9.40 7.94 2.88
CA GLU A 107 10.05 9.05 3.58
C GLU A 107 9.77 9.01 5.08
N PHE A 108 8.55 8.60 5.47
CA PHE A 108 8.20 8.40 6.86
C PHE A 108 9.02 7.27 7.49
N VAL A 109 9.14 6.11 6.82
CA VAL A 109 9.98 4.99 7.29
C VAL A 109 11.45 5.42 7.43
N ALA A 110 12.00 6.12 6.45
CA ALA A 110 13.37 6.63 6.50
C ALA A 110 13.56 7.62 7.66
N TRP A 111 12.58 8.49 7.89
CA TRP A 111 12.60 9.45 8.99
C TRP A 111 12.58 8.75 10.36
N THR A 112 11.74 7.71 10.58
CA THR A 112 11.73 6.99 11.86
C THR A 112 13.09 6.37 12.16
N LEU A 113 13.77 5.78 11.15
CA LEU A 113 15.12 5.24 11.30
C LEU A 113 16.15 6.32 11.65
N ALA A 114 16.10 7.48 10.96
CA ALA A 114 17.00 8.59 11.23
C ALA A 114 16.82 9.18 12.64
N GLN A 115 15.63 9.01 13.26
CA GLN A 115 15.38 9.35 14.66
C GLN A 115 15.75 8.24 15.65
N GLY A 116 16.31 7.11 15.18
CA GLY A 116 16.66 5.97 16.04
C GLY A 116 15.45 5.14 16.50
N MET A 117 14.33 5.21 15.78
CA MET A 117 13.08 4.51 16.08
C MET A 117 12.77 3.42 15.02
N PRO A 118 13.44 2.26 15.07
CA PRO A 118 13.24 1.18 14.12
C PRO A 118 11.90 0.46 14.32
N GLY A 119 11.49 -0.33 13.32
CA GLY A 119 10.31 -1.20 13.37
C GLY A 119 9.48 -1.21 12.09
N LEU A 120 9.74 -0.28 11.14
CA LEU A 120 9.05 -0.19 9.86
C LEU A 120 9.96 -0.48 8.64
N GLU A 121 11.23 -0.75 8.84
CA GLU A 121 12.25 -0.91 7.80
C GLU A 121 11.91 -1.96 6.73
N ASN A 122 11.24 -3.05 7.12
CA ASN A 122 10.77 -4.09 6.20
C ASN A 122 9.72 -3.57 5.19
N LEU A 123 9.05 -2.48 5.52
CA LEU A 123 8.02 -1.85 4.67
C LEU A 123 8.57 -0.69 3.84
N ALA A 124 9.90 -0.53 3.79
CA ALA A 124 10.56 0.49 3.00
C ALA A 124 10.20 0.39 1.50
N LEU A 125 10.20 1.53 0.81
CA LEU A 125 9.92 1.67 -0.61
C LEU A 125 8.55 1.12 -1.08
N ILE A 126 7.58 0.87 -0.16
CA ILE A 126 6.19 0.68 -0.55
C ILE A 126 5.66 2.04 -1.03
N PRO A 127 5.12 2.14 -2.25
CA PRO A 127 4.60 3.41 -2.75
C PRO A 127 3.29 3.78 -2.05
N GLY A 128 3.00 5.09 -2.02
CA GLY A 128 1.78 5.64 -1.42
C GLY A 128 2.06 6.50 -0.20
N THR A 129 1.03 6.72 0.61
CA THR A 129 1.06 7.63 1.77
C THR A 129 0.71 6.90 3.07
N VAL A 130 1.04 7.53 4.20
CA VAL A 130 0.77 7.00 5.54
C VAL A 130 -0.72 6.70 5.72
N GLY A 131 -1.63 7.59 5.30
CA GLY A 131 -3.07 7.37 5.41
C GLY A 131 -3.62 6.28 4.48
N ALA A 132 -2.88 5.92 3.43
CA ALA A 132 -3.26 4.80 2.55
C ALA A 132 -2.77 3.44 3.09
N ALA A 133 -1.78 3.42 3.99
CA ALA A 133 -1.20 2.19 4.53
C ALA A 133 -2.23 1.30 5.27
N PRO A 134 -3.14 1.84 6.13
CA PRO A 134 -4.18 1.07 6.81
C PRO A 134 -5.26 0.50 5.88
N ILE A 135 -5.49 1.14 4.72
CA ILE A 135 -6.60 0.74 3.83
C ILE A 135 -6.55 -0.74 3.49
N GLN A 136 -5.38 -1.25 3.17
CA GLN A 136 -5.17 -2.66 2.84
C GLN A 136 -4.12 -3.34 3.73
N ASN A 137 -3.87 -2.78 4.93
CA ASN A 137 -2.88 -3.34 5.84
C ASN A 137 -1.59 -3.70 5.09
N ILE A 138 -0.88 -2.70 4.59
CA ILE A 138 0.32 -2.95 3.77
C ILE A 138 1.29 -3.88 4.49
N GLY A 139 1.91 -4.77 3.73
CA GLY A 139 2.85 -5.74 4.29
C GLY A 139 3.87 -6.22 3.27
N ALA A 140 5.10 -6.39 3.72
CA ALA A 140 6.22 -6.88 2.93
C ALA A 140 7.31 -7.50 3.83
N TYR A 141 8.09 -8.42 3.29
CA TYR A 141 9.27 -9.02 3.93
C TYR A 141 9.05 -9.48 5.38
N GLY A 142 7.88 -10.11 5.64
CA GLY A 142 7.57 -10.71 6.94
C GLY A 142 7.04 -9.73 7.99
N LEU A 143 6.66 -8.52 7.60
CA LEU A 143 6.01 -7.54 8.48
C LEU A 143 4.71 -7.05 7.82
N GLU A 144 3.63 -6.96 8.58
CA GLU A 144 2.42 -6.22 8.24
C GLU A 144 2.33 -4.94 9.08
N MET A 145 1.75 -3.89 8.49
CA MET A 145 1.63 -2.57 9.13
C MET A 145 0.88 -2.65 10.47
N CYS A 146 -0.17 -3.47 10.55
CA CYS A 146 -0.96 -3.65 11.77
C CYS A 146 -0.15 -4.11 12.98
N GLU A 147 0.99 -4.78 12.79
CA GLU A 147 1.88 -5.20 13.88
C GLU A 147 2.63 -4.03 14.56
N ARG A 148 2.60 -2.88 13.94
CA ARG A 148 3.19 -1.63 14.44
C ARG A 148 2.16 -0.53 14.64
N PHE A 149 0.91 -0.82 14.33
CA PHE A 149 -0.21 0.12 14.44
C PHE A 149 -0.60 0.31 15.92
N ALA A 150 -0.87 1.54 16.31
CA ALA A 150 -1.44 1.88 17.62
C ALA A 150 -2.88 2.39 17.47
N SER A 151 -3.08 3.45 16.71
CA SER A 151 -4.39 4.03 16.41
C SER A 151 -4.31 4.86 15.13
N LEU A 152 -5.45 5.27 14.63
CA LEU A 152 -5.55 6.30 13.60
C LEU A 152 -6.68 7.27 13.92
N ARG A 153 -6.53 8.49 13.41
CA ARG A 153 -7.58 9.50 13.41
C ARG A 153 -8.14 9.65 12.01
N ALA A 154 -9.45 9.46 11.88
CA ALA A 154 -10.15 9.61 10.61
C ALA A 154 -11.25 10.65 10.71
N ILE A 155 -11.58 11.30 9.60
CA ILE A 155 -12.73 12.21 9.48
C ILE A 155 -13.84 11.47 8.77
N GLU A 156 -15.01 11.37 9.38
CA GLU A 156 -16.20 10.83 8.75
C GLU A 156 -16.79 11.85 7.77
N LEU A 157 -16.93 11.46 6.51
CA LEU A 157 -17.30 12.40 5.45
C LEU A 157 -18.75 12.86 5.49
N VAL A 158 -19.63 12.14 6.20
CA VAL A 158 -21.04 12.50 6.33
C VAL A 158 -21.25 13.50 7.47
N THR A 159 -20.75 13.18 8.65
CA THR A 159 -20.92 14.01 9.85
C THR A 159 -19.90 15.13 9.91
N GLY A 160 -18.72 14.92 9.40
CA GLY A 160 -17.54 15.78 9.55
C GLY A 160 -16.84 15.60 10.90
N GLU A 161 -17.24 14.58 11.67
CA GLU A 161 -16.66 14.31 12.98
C GLU A 161 -15.32 13.57 12.85
N ALA A 162 -14.39 13.89 13.71
CA ALA A 162 -13.16 13.16 13.87
C ALA A 162 -13.40 11.95 14.77
N VAL A 163 -12.98 10.77 14.32
CA VAL A 163 -13.04 9.52 15.10
C VAL A 163 -11.64 8.96 15.26
N GLU A 164 -11.36 8.43 16.44
CA GLU A 164 -10.14 7.65 16.69
C GLU A 164 -10.49 6.17 16.66
N LEU A 165 -9.72 5.38 15.87
CA LEU A 165 -9.93 3.96 15.68
C LEU A 165 -8.66 3.21 16.08
N ASP A 166 -8.81 2.20 16.93
CA ASP A 166 -7.76 1.24 17.29
C ASP A 166 -7.69 0.07 16.29
N GLY A 167 -6.82 -0.91 16.57
CA GLY A 167 -6.63 -2.08 15.72
C GLY A 167 -7.89 -2.95 15.59
N ASP A 168 -8.65 -3.09 16.65
CA ASP A 168 -9.88 -3.90 16.67
C ASP A 168 -10.97 -3.23 15.82
N ALA A 169 -11.15 -1.93 15.97
CA ALA A 169 -12.07 -1.15 15.16
C ALA A 169 -11.70 -1.14 13.67
N CYS A 170 -10.40 -1.13 13.35
CA CYS A 170 -9.90 -1.18 11.97
C CYS A 170 -10.07 -2.57 11.32
N ARG A 171 -10.24 -3.64 12.08
CA ARG A 171 -10.46 -5.03 11.61
C ARG A 171 -9.48 -5.43 10.51
N PHE A 172 -8.17 -5.24 10.78
CA PHE A 172 -7.12 -5.58 9.83
C PHE A 172 -7.10 -7.08 9.50
N GLY A 173 -6.90 -7.37 8.22
CA GLY A 173 -6.69 -8.71 7.70
C GLY A 173 -5.62 -8.69 6.59
N TYR A 174 -5.39 -9.85 5.98
CA TYR A 174 -4.46 -9.94 4.85
C TYR A 174 -4.97 -9.14 3.65
N ARG A 175 -4.32 -8.02 3.34
CA ARG A 175 -4.72 -7.04 2.30
C ARG A 175 -6.15 -6.54 2.48
N ASP A 176 -6.59 -6.36 3.75
CA ASP A 176 -7.96 -6.01 4.07
C ASP A 176 -8.04 -5.17 5.36
N SER A 177 -9.11 -4.38 5.47
CA SER A 177 -9.48 -3.60 6.64
C SER A 177 -10.94 -3.12 6.57
N LEU A 178 -11.42 -2.47 7.64
CA LEU A 178 -12.66 -1.70 7.63
C LEU A 178 -12.78 -0.80 6.38
N PHE A 179 -11.70 -0.13 6.00
CA PHE A 179 -11.68 0.88 4.93
C PHE A 179 -11.80 0.30 3.51
N LYS A 180 -11.56 -0.99 3.30
CA LYS A 180 -11.86 -1.68 2.03
C LYS A 180 -13.28 -2.19 1.93
N ARG A 181 -14.02 -2.23 3.03
CA ARG A 181 -15.38 -2.76 3.18
C ARG A 181 -16.37 -1.60 3.41
N GLU A 182 -17.13 -1.64 4.50
CA GLU A 182 -18.17 -0.67 4.84
C GLU A 182 -17.65 0.73 5.20
N GLY A 183 -16.35 0.88 5.48
CA GLY A 183 -15.70 2.17 5.68
C GLY A 183 -15.24 2.86 4.40
N ARG A 184 -15.35 2.18 3.25
CA ARG A 184 -15.03 2.75 1.94
C ARG A 184 -15.92 3.96 1.67
N GLU A 185 -15.34 5.06 1.16
CA GLU A 185 -16.04 6.33 0.87
C GLU A 185 -16.63 7.03 2.11
N ARG A 186 -16.48 6.43 3.30
CA ARG A 186 -16.99 6.99 4.55
C ARG A 186 -15.96 7.81 5.29
N PHE A 187 -14.69 7.41 5.24
CA PHE A 187 -13.62 8.02 6.04
C PHE A 187 -12.47 8.55 5.20
N VAL A 188 -11.90 9.68 5.65
CA VAL A 188 -10.55 10.12 5.27
C VAL A 188 -9.63 9.95 6.47
N ILE A 189 -8.57 9.16 6.32
CA ILE A 189 -7.58 8.97 7.38
C ILE A 189 -6.70 10.23 7.44
N ALA A 190 -6.83 10.98 8.53
CA ALA A 190 -6.12 12.23 8.75
C ALA A 190 -4.70 12.00 9.29
N SER A 191 -4.54 11.05 10.21
CA SER A 191 -3.23 10.64 10.74
C SER A 191 -3.24 9.19 11.20
N VAL A 192 -2.04 8.59 11.29
CA VAL A 192 -1.83 7.24 11.83
C VAL A 192 -0.74 7.30 12.87
N THR A 193 -0.97 6.68 14.02
CA THR A 193 0.00 6.52 15.10
C THR A 193 0.55 5.10 15.09
N PHE A 194 1.87 4.98 15.04
CA PHE A 194 2.61 3.72 15.09
C PHE A 194 3.28 3.53 16.45
N ARG A 195 3.23 2.31 16.97
CA ARG A 195 3.98 1.88 18.15
C ARG A 195 5.27 1.19 17.71
N LEU A 196 6.40 1.87 17.87
CA LEU A 196 7.73 1.38 17.50
C LEU A 196 8.46 0.87 18.75
N PRO A 197 8.85 -0.43 18.80
CA PRO A 197 9.41 -1.02 20.03
C PRO A 197 10.83 -0.55 20.28
N LYS A 198 11.16 -0.22 21.54
CA LYS A 198 12.55 0.04 21.98
C LYS A 198 13.40 -1.24 22.00
N ALA A 199 12.79 -2.36 22.42
CA ALA A 199 13.39 -3.69 22.32
C ALA A 199 13.19 -4.27 20.90
N TRP A 200 13.72 -3.55 19.90
CA TRP A 200 13.60 -3.93 18.49
C TRP A 200 14.34 -5.25 18.21
N GLN A 201 13.75 -6.10 17.34
CA GLN A 201 14.33 -7.33 16.86
C GLN A 201 14.30 -7.37 15.33
N PRO A 202 15.41 -7.77 14.66
CA PRO A 202 15.49 -7.82 13.22
C PRO A 202 14.56 -8.88 12.62
N ARG A 203 13.83 -8.53 11.56
CA ARG A 203 13.04 -9.47 10.75
C ARG A 203 13.72 -9.68 9.40
N ALA A 204 14.66 -10.64 9.37
CA ALA A 204 15.49 -10.92 8.20
C ALA A 204 15.21 -12.28 7.54
N GLY A 205 14.22 -13.04 8.01
CA GLY A 205 13.95 -14.42 7.57
C GLY A 205 13.32 -14.57 6.18
N TYR A 206 12.88 -13.50 5.53
CA TYR A 206 12.35 -13.58 4.17
C TYR A 206 13.48 -13.88 3.19
N ALA A 207 13.32 -14.93 2.35
CA ALA A 207 14.41 -15.54 1.57
C ALA A 207 15.22 -14.56 0.71
N ASP A 208 14.55 -13.62 0.03
CA ASP A 208 15.24 -12.63 -0.81
C ASP A 208 16.01 -11.61 0.04
N LEU A 209 15.40 -11.18 1.14
CA LEU A 209 16.05 -10.26 2.09
C LEU A 209 17.26 -10.90 2.75
N ALA A 210 17.15 -12.16 3.20
CA ALA A 210 18.24 -12.92 3.79
C ALA A 210 19.40 -13.07 2.80
N ARG A 211 19.11 -13.34 1.53
CA ARG A 211 20.12 -13.46 0.47
C ARG A 211 20.83 -12.13 0.21
N GLU A 212 20.10 -11.04 0.14
CA GLU A 212 20.65 -9.68 -0.06
C GLU A 212 21.53 -9.26 1.12
N LEU A 213 21.08 -9.52 2.37
CA LEU A 213 21.88 -9.23 3.56
C LEU A 213 23.17 -10.05 3.61
N ALA A 214 23.12 -11.35 3.25
CA ALA A 214 24.30 -12.20 3.16
C ALA A 214 25.29 -11.70 2.10
N ALA A 215 24.81 -11.22 0.96
CA ALA A 215 25.66 -10.68 -0.12
C ALA A 215 26.37 -9.38 0.27
N ARG A 216 25.82 -8.59 1.21
CA ARG A 216 26.43 -7.34 1.71
C ARG A 216 27.56 -7.57 2.72
N GLY A 217 27.65 -8.78 3.29
CA GLY A 217 28.70 -9.15 4.24
C GLY A 217 28.58 -8.48 5.62
N PRO A 218 29.58 -8.69 6.51
CA PRO A 218 29.51 -8.30 7.93
C PRO A 218 29.50 -6.77 8.18
N ALA A 219 29.80 -5.92 7.21
CA ALA A 219 29.70 -4.46 7.36
C ALA A 219 28.26 -3.97 7.63
N ALA A 220 27.25 -4.80 7.37
CA ALA A 220 25.84 -4.53 7.69
C ALA A 220 25.52 -4.70 9.19
N SER A 221 26.48 -5.10 10.03
CA SER A 221 26.31 -5.49 11.44
C SER A 221 27.30 -4.77 12.36
N ALA A 222 27.34 -3.44 12.33
CA ALA A 222 28.22 -2.66 13.19
C ALA A 222 27.74 -2.69 14.66
N GLY A 223 28.59 -3.16 15.59
CA GLY A 223 28.49 -2.83 17.01
C GLY A 223 28.30 -3.97 18.02
N GLN A 224 28.62 -5.23 17.69
CA GLN A 224 28.60 -6.32 18.69
C GLN A 224 29.99 -6.95 18.91
N ALA A 225 30.23 -7.38 20.15
CA ALA A 225 31.49 -7.99 20.57
C ALA A 225 31.87 -9.22 19.72
N GLU A 226 33.16 -9.45 19.52
CA GLU A 226 33.70 -10.61 18.83
C GLU A 226 33.13 -11.92 19.39
N GLY A 227 32.44 -12.69 18.51
CA GLY A 227 31.95 -14.03 18.82
C GLY A 227 30.42 -14.22 18.87
N ALA A 228 29.60 -13.19 18.79
CA ALA A 228 28.15 -13.32 18.63
C ALA A 228 27.76 -13.34 17.15
N ALA A 229 26.80 -14.17 16.78
CA ALA A 229 26.21 -14.12 15.44
C ALA A 229 25.67 -12.68 15.18
N THR A 230 26.30 -11.97 14.25
CA THR A 230 26.05 -10.56 14.00
C THR A 230 24.68 -10.39 13.38
N GLN A 231 23.72 -9.90 14.17
CA GLN A 231 22.38 -9.58 13.65
C GLN A 231 22.43 -8.31 12.78
N PRO A 232 21.65 -8.24 11.68
CA PRO A 232 21.62 -7.06 10.85
C PRO A 232 21.01 -5.87 11.61
N THR A 233 21.53 -4.67 11.37
CA THR A 233 20.94 -3.43 11.87
C THR A 233 19.64 -3.09 11.12
N ALA A 234 18.80 -2.26 11.71
CA ALA A 234 17.58 -1.79 11.07
C ALA A 234 17.88 -1.03 9.76
N GLN A 235 18.97 -0.24 9.74
CA GLN A 235 19.42 0.44 8.52
C GLN A 235 19.86 -0.57 7.45
N ALA A 236 20.56 -1.62 7.81
CA ALA A 236 20.97 -2.67 6.86
C ALA A 236 19.75 -3.39 6.25
N ILE A 237 18.71 -3.66 7.05
CA ILE A 237 17.44 -4.23 6.58
C ILE A 237 16.75 -3.26 5.63
N PHE A 238 16.63 -1.99 5.99
CA PHE A 238 16.06 -0.95 5.13
C PHE A 238 16.74 -0.89 3.76
N ASP A 239 18.07 -0.81 3.76
CA ASP A 239 18.88 -0.72 2.52
C ASP A 239 18.76 -1.98 1.67
N ALA A 240 18.71 -3.15 2.30
CA ALA A 240 18.53 -4.43 1.62
C ALA A 240 17.11 -4.55 1.03
N VAL A 241 16.08 -4.14 1.75
CA VAL A 241 14.70 -4.09 1.24
C VAL A 241 14.61 -3.17 0.03
N VAL A 242 15.18 -1.96 0.11
CA VAL A 242 15.21 -1.01 -1.01
C VAL A 242 15.91 -1.63 -2.22
N ALA A 243 17.05 -2.29 -2.04
CA ALA A 243 17.79 -2.93 -3.13
C ALA A 243 17.00 -4.07 -3.78
N VAL A 244 16.43 -4.98 -2.97
CA VAL A 244 15.60 -6.10 -3.47
C VAL A 244 14.40 -5.58 -4.23
N ARG A 245 13.72 -4.53 -3.73
CA ARG A 245 12.56 -3.95 -4.40
C ARG A 245 12.93 -3.31 -5.73
N ARG A 246 13.98 -2.49 -5.78
CA ARG A 246 14.46 -1.87 -7.02
C ARG A 246 14.91 -2.90 -8.08
N ALA A 247 15.50 -4.01 -7.65
CA ALA A 247 15.90 -5.07 -8.56
C ALA A 247 14.70 -5.83 -9.18
N LYS A 248 13.59 -5.96 -8.44
CA LYS A 248 12.43 -6.78 -8.82
C LYS A 248 11.26 -5.99 -9.38
N LEU A 249 11.01 -4.79 -8.87
CA LEU A 249 9.82 -4.00 -9.19
C LEU A 249 10.22 -2.82 -10.07
N PRO A 250 9.50 -2.55 -11.15
CA PRO A 250 9.71 -1.34 -11.94
C PRO A 250 9.31 -0.10 -11.15
N ASP A 251 10.08 0.99 -11.31
CA ASP A 251 9.69 2.28 -10.78
C ASP A 251 8.44 2.78 -11.53
N PRO A 252 7.33 3.10 -10.83
CA PRO A 252 6.12 3.59 -11.49
C PRO A 252 6.33 4.90 -12.27
N LEU A 253 7.34 5.70 -11.93
CA LEU A 253 7.69 6.92 -12.66
C LEU A 253 8.31 6.62 -14.03
N GLU A 254 8.97 5.47 -14.20
CA GLU A 254 9.57 5.03 -15.46
C GLU A 254 8.63 4.12 -16.25
N LEU A 255 7.93 3.22 -15.53
CA LEU A 255 7.05 2.24 -16.14
C LEU A 255 5.78 2.10 -15.28
N GLY A 256 4.69 2.71 -15.72
CA GLY A 256 3.42 2.80 -14.97
C GLY A 256 2.93 1.44 -14.48
N ASN A 257 2.66 1.34 -13.18
CA ASN A 257 2.17 0.12 -12.54
C ASN A 257 1.57 0.43 -11.15
N ALA A 258 0.93 -0.55 -10.50
CA ALA A 258 0.43 -0.44 -9.13
C ALA A 258 1.04 -1.51 -8.19
N GLY A 259 2.30 -1.89 -8.42
CA GLY A 259 2.94 -2.97 -7.68
C GLY A 259 2.35 -4.34 -8.04
N SER A 260 2.21 -5.24 -7.06
CA SER A 260 1.56 -6.52 -7.28
C SER A 260 0.08 -6.32 -7.60
N PHE A 261 -0.33 -6.78 -8.78
CA PHE A 261 -1.72 -6.61 -9.23
C PHE A 261 -2.67 -7.64 -8.62
N PHE A 262 -2.19 -8.83 -8.26
CA PHE A 262 -2.99 -9.88 -7.66
C PHE A 262 -2.51 -10.20 -6.25
N LYS A 263 -3.46 -10.48 -5.36
CA LYS A 263 -3.17 -11.06 -4.05
C LYS A 263 -2.66 -12.50 -4.23
N ASN A 264 -1.86 -12.96 -3.29
CA ASN A 264 -1.57 -14.38 -3.18
C ASN A 264 -2.85 -15.10 -2.70
N PRO A 265 -3.42 -16.03 -3.48
CA PRO A 265 -4.66 -16.71 -3.11
C PRO A 265 -4.44 -17.64 -1.92
N VAL A 266 -5.45 -17.71 -1.05
CA VAL A 266 -5.45 -18.64 0.10
C VAL A 266 -6.55 -19.67 -0.13
N ILE A 267 -6.16 -20.94 -0.20
CA ILE A 267 -7.04 -22.07 -0.47
C ILE A 267 -7.10 -23.01 0.73
N ASP A 268 -8.09 -23.86 0.81
CA ASP A 268 -8.17 -24.89 1.85
C ASP A 268 -7.16 -26.05 1.60
N ALA A 269 -6.93 -26.85 2.64
CA ALA A 269 -5.95 -27.92 2.60
C ALA A 269 -6.32 -29.01 1.58
N ALA A 270 -7.61 -29.33 1.38
CA ALA A 270 -8.05 -30.35 0.44
C ALA A 270 -7.81 -29.90 -1.01
N GLN A 271 -8.15 -28.66 -1.32
CA GLN A 271 -7.87 -28.03 -2.62
C GLN A 271 -6.37 -27.98 -2.89
N PHE A 272 -5.56 -27.65 -1.87
CA PHE A 272 -4.10 -27.66 -2.00
C PHE A 272 -3.53 -29.05 -2.29
N GLU A 273 -3.97 -30.09 -1.58
CA GLU A 273 -3.49 -31.45 -1.83
C GLU A 273 -3.88 -31.96 -3.24
N ALA A 274 -5.06 -31.58 -3.74
CA ALA A 274 -5.46 -31.89 -5.12
C ALA A 274 -4.58 -31.16 -6.15
N LEU A 275 -4.27 -29.88 -5.89
CA LEU A 275 -3.38 -29.10 -6.76
C LEU A 275 -1.96 -29.65 -6.74
N LYS A 276 -1.40 -29.96 -5.57
CA LYS A 276 -0.03 -30.42 -5.39
C LYS A 276 0.25 -31.77 -6.07
N ARG A 277 -0.77 -32.64 -6.17
CA ARG A 277 -0.64 -33.89 -6.96
C ARG A 277 -0.46 -33.64 -8.46
N ARG A 278 -1.06 -32.57 -9.00
CA ARG A 278 -0.94 -32.20 -10.43
C ARG A 278 0.27 -31.30 -10.70
N GLU A 279 0.61 -30.46 -9.74
CA GLU A 279 1.71 -29.46 -9.81
C GLU A 279 2.61 -29.61 -8.56
N PRO A 280 3.50 -30.62 -8.50
CA PRO A 280 4.33 -30.89 -7.32
C PRO A 280 5.26 -29.73 -6.91
N GLU A 281 5.61 -28.86 -7.86
CA GLU A 281 6.50 -27.71 -7.66
C GLU A 281 5.75 -26.43 -7.23
N VAL A 282 4.43 -26.52 -6.93
CA VAL A 282 3.66 -25.34 -6.54
C VAL A 282 4.26 -24.66 -5.30
N VAL A 283 4.56 -23.37 -5.44
CA VAL A 283 5.13 -22.56 -4.35
C VAL A 283 4.01 -22.15 -3.41
N SER A 284 4.13 -22.56 -2.15
CA SER A 284 3.07 -22.41 -1.15
C SER A 284 3.60 -22.16 0.25
N TYR A 285 2.73 -21.61 1.11
CA TYR A 285 3.03 -21.26 2.50
C TYR A 285 1.84 -21.62 3.39
N VAL A 286 2.03 -22.59 4.29
CA VAL A 286 1.00 -22.99 5.25
C VAL A 286 0.72 -21.85 6.21
N GLN A 287 -0.56 -21.54 6.43
CA GLN A 287 -1.02 -20.51 7.36
C GLN A 287 -1.31 -21.12 8.75
N ALA A 288 -1.35 -20.28 9.78
CA ALA A 288 -1.62 -20.74 11.16
C ALA A 288 -2.99 -21.42 11.33
N ASP A 289 -3.97 -21.09 10.50
CA ASP A 289 -5.31 -21.67 10.48
C ASP A 289 -5.44 -22.96 9.63
N GLY A 290 -4.33 -23.48 9.12
CA GLY A 290 -4.27 -24.69 8.30
C GLY A 290 -4.58 -24.48 6.83
N ARG A 291 -5.00 -23.29 6.40
CA ARG A 291 -5.12 -22.92 4.98
C ARG A 291 -3.74 -22.75 4.34
N VAL A 292 -3.70 -22.72 3.02
CA VAL A 292 -2.45 -22.63 2.28
C VAL A 292 -2.49 -21.43 1.33
N LYS A 293 -1.53 -20.54 1.50
CA LYS A 293 -1.31 -19.40 0.62
C LYS A 293 -0.41 -19.81 -0.54
N LEU A 294 -0.85 -19.59 -1.77
CA LEU A 294 -0.09 -19.89 -2.98
C LEU A 294 0.63 -18.65 -3.49
N ALA A 295 1.78 -18.84 -4.12
CA ALA A 295 2.48 -17.74 -4.81
C ALA A 295 1.79 -17.44 -6.14
N ALA A 296 0.96 -16.39 -6.20
CA ALA A 296 0.26 -15.99 -7.42
C ALA A 296 1.24 -15.72 -8.59
N GLY A 297 2.40 -15.14 -8.32
CA GLY A 297 3.44 -14.94 -9.34
C GLY A 297 3.92 -16.22 -9.99
N TRP A 298 4.00 -17.33 -9.23
CA TRP A 298 4.34 -18.65 -9.77
C TRP A 298 3.21 -19.16 -10.68
N LEU A 299 1.95 -19.05 -10.27
CA LEU A 299 0.80 -19.49 -11.08
C LEU A 299 0.75 -18.74 -12.42
N ILE A 300 0.93 -17.43 -12.39
CA ILE A 300 0.92 -16.56 -13.58
C ILE A 300 2.09 -16.88 -14.50
N ASP A 301 3.30 -17.10 -13.95
CA ASP A 301 4.50 -17.46 -14.72
C ASP A 301 4.32 -18.84 -15.40
N ARG A 302 3.74 -19.82 -14.70
CA ARG A 302 3.42 -21.15 -15.26
C ARG A 302 2.37 -21.13 -16.38
N CYS A 303 1.50 -20.11 -16.41
CA CYS A 303 0.59 -19.86 -17.54
C CYS A 303 1.28 -19.12 -18.71
N GLY A 304 2.58 -18.82 -18.61
CA GLY A 304 3.36 -18.16 -19.68
C GLY A 304 3.07 -16.67 -19.84
N TRP A 305 2.54 -16.02 -18.81
CA TRP A 305 2.21 -14.59 -18.85
C TRP A 305 3.39 -13.67 -18.57
N LYS A 306 4.42 -14.12 -17.87
CA LYS A 306 5.57 -13.29 -17.52
C LYS A 306 6.26 -12.74 -18.78
N GLY A 307 6.40 -11.42 -18.87
CA GLY A 307 6.93 -10.72 -20.03
C GLY A 307 5.98 -10.59 -21.23
N ARG A 308 4.78 -11.20 -21.19
CA ARG A 308 3.81 -11.16 -22.28
C ARG A 308 3.02 -9.84 -22.28
N ALA A 309 2.71 -9.33 -23.46
CA ALA A 309 1.92 -8.12 -23.67
C ALA A 309 0.58 -8.42 -24.35
N MET A 310 -0.41 -7.58 -24.05
CA MET A 310 -1.67 -7.41 -24.79
C MET A 310 -1.82 -5.93 -25.12
N GLY A 311 -1.55 -5.54 -26.36
CA GLY A 311 -1.49 -4.13 -26.75
C GLY A 311 -0.41 -3.37 -25.98
N ALA A 312 -0.78 -2.25 -25.37
CA ALA A 312 0.12 -1.43 -24.56
C ALA A 312 0.20 -1.87 -23.08
N ALA A 313 -0.67 -2.78 -22.64
CA ALA A 313 -0.60 -3.41 -21.33
C ALA A 313 0.28 -4.67 -21.38
N ALA A 314 1.06 -4.96 -20.33
CA ALA A 314 1.92 -6.13 -20.27
C ALA A 314 2.09 -6.65 -18.84
N VAL A 315 2.56 -7.91 -18.73
CA VAL A 315 3.12 -8.46 -17.49
C VAL A 315 4.60 -8.15 -17.46
N HIS A 316 5.10 -7.64 -16.35
CA HIS A 316 6.52 -7.28 -16.22
C HIS A 316 7.43 -8.52 -16.35
N GLU A 317 8.56 -8.38 -17.06
CA GLU A 317 9.46 -9.48 -17.42
C GLU A 317 10.17 -10.15 -16.22
N ARG A 318 10.40 -9.39 -15.13
CA ARG A 318 11.08 -9.89 -13.92
C ARG A 318 10.13 -10.28 -12.81
N GLN A 319 8.87 -9.78 -12.83
CA GLN A 319 7.89 -10.03 -11.77
C GLN A 319 6.49 -10.24 -12.36
N ALA A 320 6.05 -11.49 -12.40
CA ALA A 320 4.78 -11.89 -13.01
C ALA A 320 3.53 -11.31 -12.30
N LEU A 321 3.67 -10.84 -11.05
CA LEU A 321 2.60 -10.16 -10.31
C LEU A 321 2.38 -8.71 -10.76
N VAL A 322 3.32 -8.09 -11.47
CA VAL A 322 3.25 -6.68 -11.81
C VAL A 322 2.73 -6.51 -13.23
N LEU A 323 1.56 -5.91 -13.37
CA LEU A 323 1.03 -5.45 -14.65
C LEU A 323 1.53 -4.03 -14.90
N VAL A 324 1.93 -3.76 -16.14
CA VAL A 324 2.58 -2.50 -16.51
C VAL A 324 1.91 -1.84 -17.71
N ASN A 325 1.92 -0.52 -17.71
CA ASN A 325 1.59 0.32 -18.86
C ASN A 325 2.88 0.64 -19.63
N ARG A 326 3.07 0.06 -20.80
CA ARG A 326 4.24 0.26 -21.65
C ARG A 326 4.23 1.58 -22.43
N GLY A 327 3.29 2.45 -22.12
CA GLY A 327 3.02 3.72 -22.75
C GLY A 327 1.73 3.72 -23.53
N GLY A 328 0.77 4.56 -23.11
CA GLY A 328 -0.52 4.75 -23.74
C GLY A 328 -1.58 3.67 -23.47
N ALA A 329 -1.35 2.71 -22.59
CA ALA A 329 -2.40 1.79 -22.18
C ALA A 329 -3.50 2.54 -21.40
N SER A 330 -4.75 2.20 -21.65
CA SER A 330 -5.90 2.59 -20.83
C SER A 330 -6.08 1.62 -19.64
N GLY A 331 -6.82 2.04 -18.62
CA GLY A 331 -7.18 1.17 -17.52
C GLY A 331 -8.03 -0.02 -17.97
N THR A 332 -8.87 0.15 -18.99
CA THR A 332 -9.66 -0.94 -19.59
C THR A 332 -8.79 -2.00 -20.27
N GLU A 333 -7.67 -1.62 -20.92
CA GLU A 333 -6.72 -2.58 -21.50
C GLU A 333 -5.97 -3.36 -20.42
N VAL A 334 -5.53 -2.70 -19.34
CA VAL A 334 -4.89 -3.39 -18.21
C VAL A 334 -5.88 -4.34 -17.53
N LEU A 335 -7.15 -3.95 -17.39
CA LEU A 335 -8.20 -4.80 -16.84
C LEU A 335 -8.48 -6.02 -17.74
N ALA A 336 -8.48 -5.83 -19.06
CA ALA A 336 -8.64 -6.94 -20.01
C ALA A 336 -7.47 -7.94 -19.89
N LEU A 337 -6.22 -7.47 -19.78
CA LEU A 337 -5.06 -8.31 -19.50
C LEU A 337 -5.21 -9.07 -18.18
N ALA A 338 -5.65 -8.38 -17.11
CA ALA A 338 -5.87 -9.02 -15.81
C ALA A 338 -6.91 -10.14 -15.87
N ARG A 339 -8.03 -9.91 -16.56
CA ARG A 339 -9.07 -10.93 -16.77
C ARG A 339 -8.58 -12.13 -17.57
N ALA A 340 -7.76 -11.93 -18.59
CA ALA A 340 -7.16 -13.01 -19.35
C ALA A 340 -6.23 -13.87 -18.46
N ILE A 341 -5.43 -13.23 -17.60
CA ILE A 341 -4.58 -13.93 -16.63
C ILE A 341 -5.44 -14.73 -15.62
N GLN A 342 -6.48 -14.12 -15.06
CA GLN A 342 -7.41 -14.78 -14.14
C GLN A 342 -8.03 -16.03 -14.77
N HIS A 343 -8.50 -15.90 -16.01
CA HIS A 343 -9.08 -17.01 -16.75
C HIS A 343 -8.08 -18.16 -16.93
N ASP A 344 -6.88 -17.90 -17.45
CA ASP A 344 -5.88 -18.94 -17.72
C ASP A 344 -5.39 -19.62 -16.43
N VAL A 345 -5.25 -18.86 -15.32
CA VAL A 345 -4.88 -19.43 -14.02
C VAL A 345 -6.02 -20.30 -13.48
N PHE A 346 -7.27 -19.87 -13.60
CA PHE A 346 -8.42 -20.67 -13.17
C PHE A 346 -8.56 -21.97 -13.98
N GLU A 347 -8.51 -21.89 -15.31
CA GLU A 347 -8.59 -23.06 -16.20
C GLU A 347 -7.49 -24.09 -15.91
N ARG A 348 -6.27 -23.63 -15.66
CA ARG A 348 -5.14 -24.54 -15.44
C ARG A 348 -5.09 -25.11 -14.03
N PHE A 349 -5.34 -24.29 -13.01
CA PHE A 349 -5.09 -24.66 -11.61
C PHE A 349 -6.37 -24.80 -10.77
N GLY A 350 -7.52 -24.28 -11.23
CA GLY A 350 -8.75 -24.18 -10.44
C GLY A 350 -8.63 -23.19 -9.28
N VAL A 351 -7.79 -22.16 -9.45
CA VAL A 351 -7.51 -21.16 -8.42
C VAL A 351 -7.93 -19.78 -8.92
N GLU A 352 -8.78 -19.11 -8.16
CA GLU A 352 -9.19 -17.73 -8.47
C GLU A 352 -8.15 -16.73 -7.99
N LEU A 353 -7.78 -15.78 -8.86
CA LEU A 353 -6.93 -14.65 -8.51
C LEU A 353 -7.81 -13.41 -8.23
N GLU A 354 -7.56 -12.74 -7.11
CA GLU A 354 -8.21 -11.49 -6.74
C GLU A 354 -7.29 -10.30 -7.02
N ALA A 355 -7.81 -9.26 -7.69
CA ALA A 355 -7.07 -8.03 -7.89
C ALA A 355 -6.83 -7.30 -6.55
N GLU A 356 -5.61 -6.79 -6.34
CA GLU A 356 -5.25 -6.00 -5.16
C GLU A 356 -5.66 -4.53 -5.33
N PRO A 357 -5.45 -3.87 -6.50
CA PRO A 357 -5.87 -2.50 -6.73
C PRO A 357 -7.40 -2.36 -6.75
N VAL A 358 -7.86 -1.19 -6.31
CA VAL A 358 -9.27 -0.80 -6.42
C VAL A 358 -9.53 -0.37 -7.87
N CYS A 359 -10.40 -1.11 -8.56
CA CYS A 359 -10.83 -0.78 -9.93
C CYS A 359 -12.04 0.16 -9.91
N LEU A 360 -11.96 1.26 -10.66
CA LEU A 360 -12.96 2.34 -10.74
C LEU A 360 -13.28 2.67 -12.19
#